data_f38dd85f87241351181ed8f2ef7d2cd3
#
_entry.id   f38dd85f87241351181ed8f2ef7d2cd3
#
_cell.length_a   1.000
_cell.length_b   1.000
_cell.length_c   1.000
_cell.angle_alpha   90.00
_cell.angle_beta   90.00
_cell.angle_gamma   90.00
#
_symmetry.space_group_name_H-M   'P 1'
#
loop_
_entity.id
_entity.type
_entity.pdbx_description
1 polymer ?
#
loop_
_entity_poly.entity_id
_entity_poly.type
_entity_poly.pdbx_seq_one_letter_code
_entity_poly.pdbx_strand_id
1 'polypeptide(L)'
;MTDEQTFADYRNRLNIKDVLEDAGYTFYKRDGLRYPAYVRLGSDGKRISGDKYIIMPNKNCCFQPPTIKLYSVTSFIWEHPDLFKEYKNGMKESALVHKVCQRLLNIPVEHRSLEVHNPTVNSKPFDINDYKIDRFNPKDFESQKPFYAFFKSRGIDFATRCAFHHSFFLASKTAKDGCIYKNLSFPMHIPGQPDKCVGLEERGYRRKDGSARKGMATGTNASEGLWMASPKKTALQNARIVLVFESAYDAMAFYQLQMRKESGLDQRGRQDLKAGVYVSTGGNPSYGQIQGLLKAAPQATFHLGFDKDVAGKQFVANFEDIASKQSPVAPGNVPADMREFMESFDKQPKTIKELLSFNDENYSLLPHELKQLYLVYDSAKEEALEYHYSPFLCKEDKQEAADKMNKAFKDFKDALLQKLNLHEDQDLAPVKIIREEPSEGYKDFNDELLDKKQFSMTDVVETAFDENGVDLTFERQEENEETKHHGFKR
;
A
#
# COMPACT_ATOMS: atom_id res chain seq x y z
N MET A 1 22.54 -2.69 -5.90
CA MET A 1 21.91 -1.54 -5.19
C MET A 1 22.92 -1.01 -4.20
N THR A 2 23.07 0.29 -4.10
CA THR A 2 23.89 0.91 -3.05
C THR A 2 23.19 0.78 -1.71
N ASP A 3 23.92 0.80 -0.58
CA ASP A 3 23.32 0.76 0.77
C ASP A 3 22.25 1.83 0.95
N GLU A 4 22.44 3.02 0.35
CA GLU A 4 21.50 4.13 0.44
C GLU A 4 20.18 3.87 -0.29
N GLN A 5 20.20 3.22 -1.46
CA GLN A 5 18.98 2.81 -2.16
C GLN A 5 18.19 1.75 -1.35
N THR A 6 18.91 0.83 -0.73
CA THR A 6 18.30 -0.20 0.12
C THR A 6 17.73 0.39 1.42
N PHE A 7 18.39 1.40 2.02
CA PHE A 7 17.89 2.09 3.21
C PHE A 7 16.66 2.96 2.90
N ALA A 8 16.60 3.56 1.73
CA ALA A 8 15.39 4.26 1.28
C ALA A 8 14.22 3.28 1.15
N ASP A 9 14.46 2.08 0.61
CA ASP A 9 13.46 1.02 0.50
C ASP A 9 12.95 0.58 1.89
N TYR A 10 13.85 0.39 2.85
CA TYR A 10 13.43 0.05 4.23
C TYR A 10 12.60 1.15 4.89
N ARG A 11 12.96 2.43 4.71
CA ARG A 11 12.18 3.57 5.22
C ARG A 11 10.77 3.63 4.65
N ASN A 12 10.59 3.18 3.41
CA ASN A 12 9.29 3.14 2.74
C ASN A 12 8.44 1.93 3.14
N ARG A 13 9.07 0.84 3.58
CA ARG A 13 8.42 -0.44 3.85
C ARG A 13 8.14 -0.70 5.32
N LEU A 14 8.90 -0.09 6.23
CA LEU A 14 8.77 -0.26 7.68
C LEU A 14 8.21 1.00 8.32
N ASN A 15 7.37 0.81 9.33
CA ASN A 15 6.93 1.89 10.18
C ASN A 15 7.90 2.06 11.36
N ILE A 16 8.22 3.31 11.70
CA ILE A 16 9.06 3.62 12.88
C ILE A 16 8.46 3.05 14.18
N LYS A 17 7.14 2.93 14.25
CA LYS A 17 6.44 2.27 15.35
C LYS A 17 6.92 0.84 15.56
N ASP A 18 6.99 0.05 14.48
CA ASP A 18 7.38 -1.36 14.57
C ASP A 18 8.83 -1.52 15.03
N VAL A 19 9.69 -0.58 14.63
CA VAL A 19 11.10 -0.52 15.07
C VAL A 19 11.20 -0.17 16.57
N LEU A 20 10.39 0.78 17.05
CA LEU A 20 10.35 1.14 18.46
C LEU A 20 9.83 -0.02 19.33
N GLU A 21 8.77 -0.71 18.87
CA GLU A 21 8.22 -1.87 19.59
C GLU A 21 9.24 -3.02 19.66
N ASP A 22 9.97 -3.26 18.57
CA ASP A 22 11.05 -4.24 18.53
C ASP A 22 12.23 -3.88 19.44
N ALA A 23 12.54 -2.59 19.56
CA ALA A 23 13.53 -2.04 20.48
C ALA A 23 13.09 -2.06 21.97
N GLY A 24 11.89 -2.60 22.25
CA GLY A 24 11.38 -2.76 23.62
C GLY A 24 10.59 -1.55 24.15
N TYR A 25 10.20 -0.62 23.27
CA TYR A 25 9.32 0.48 23.64
C TYR A 25 7.85 0.07 23.52
N THR A 26 7.02 0.62 24.41
CA THR A 26 5.57 0.34 24.45
C THR A 26 4.80 1.64 24.27
N PHE A 27 3.70 1.60 23.53
CA PHE A 27 2.80 2.74 23.37
C PHE A 27 2.28 3.21 24.73
N TYR A 28 2.44 4.49 25.03
CA TYR A 28 2.04 5.09 26.30
C TYR A 28 0.88 6.07 26.10
N LYS A 29 -0.33 5.59 26.34
CA LYS A 29 -1.59 6.30 26.05
C LYS A 29 -1.75 7.64 26.79
N ARG A 30 -1.11 7.80 27.96
CA ARG A 30 -1.25 9.00 28.81
C ARG A 30 -0.49 10.23 28.32
N ASP A 31 0.54 10.05 27.49
CA ASP A 31 1.44 11.13 27.06
C ASP A 31 1.23 11.59 25.61
N GLY A 32 0.26 11.06 24.87
CA GLY A 32 0.19 11.25 23.43
C GLY A 32 -1.18 11.66 22.92
N LEU A 33 -1.69 12.83 23.33
CA LEU A 33 -2.95 13.34 22.80
C LEU A 33 -2.85 13.74 21.32
N ARG A 34 -1.71 14.32 20.90
CA ARG A 34 -1.49 14.80 19.53
C ARG A 34 -0.56 13.92 18.69
N TYR A 35 0.45 13.33 19.34
CA TYR A 35 1.44 12.45 18.71
C TYR A 35 1.66 11.23 19.58
N PRO A 36 1.68 10.00 19.00
CA PRO A 36 1.92 8.79 19.77
C PRO A 36 3.26 8.85 20.53
N ALA A 37 3.23 8.56 21.82
CA ALA A 37 4.42 8.46 22.64
C ALA A 37 4.74 6.99 22.95
N TYR A 38 6.00 6.63 22.85
CA TYR A 38 6.55 5.31 23.16
C TYR A 38 7.55 5.41 24.30
N VAL A 39 7.43 4.54 25.30
CA VAL A 39 8.26 4.55 26.51
C VAL A 39 8.79 3.16 26.80
N ARG A 40 9.92 3.07 27.47
CA ARG A 40 10.37 1.82 28.09
C ARG A 40 9.82 1.66 29.49
N LEU A 41 9.46 0.42 29.82
CA LEU A 41 9.01 0.05 31.16
C LEU A 41 10.14 -0.69 31.88
N GLY A 42 10.37 -0.34 33.13
CA GLY A 42 11.26 -1.08 33.99
C GLY A 42 10.69 -2.42 34.45
N SER A 43 11.45 -3.23 35.13
CA SER A 43 11.01 -4.52 35.68
C SER A 43 9.84 -4.41 36.65
N ASP A 44 9.63 -3.22 37.23
CA ASP A 44 8.50 -2.87 38.10
C ASP A 44 7.23 -2.43 37.30
N GLY A 45 7.25 -2.47 35.97
CA GLY A 45 6.18 -2.02 35.11
C GLY A 45 5.99 -0.51 35.02
N LYS A 46 6.87 0.28 35.69
CA LYS A 46 6.82 1.74 35.62
C LYS A 46 7.68 2.27 34.50
N ARG A 47 7.28 3.44 33.98
CA ARG A 47 8.02 4.15 32.94
C ARG A 47 9.43 4.54 33.41
N ILE A 48 10.43 4.25 32.58
CA ILE A 48 11.79 4.74 32.77
C ILE A 48 11.79 6.25 32.44
N SER A 49 12.25 7.08 33.42
CA SER A 49 12.29 8.53 33.23
C SER A 49 13.31 8.91 32.15
N GLY A 50 12.92 9.81 31.24
CA GLY A 50 13.82 10.30 30.19
C GLY A 50 13.88 9.38 28.94
N ASP A 51 13.44 8.13 29.03
CA ASP A 51 13.44 7.18 27.91
C ASP A 51 12.07 7.14 27.22
N LYS A 52 11.85 8.15 26.35
CA LYS A 52 10.58 8.37 25.65
C LYS A 52 10.83 8.87 24.24
N TYR A 53 10.19 8.25 23.27
CA TYR A 53 10.14 8.72 21.88
C TYR A 53 8.75 9.15 21.49
N ILE A 54 8.66 10.23 20.71
CA ILE A 54 7.41 10.75 20.13
C ILE A 54 7.45 10.49 18.63
N ILE A 55 6.42 9.83 18.11
CA ILE A 55 6.31 9.54 16.67
C ILE A 55 5.70 10.74 15.95
N MET A 56 6.27 11.07 14.80
CA MET A 56 5.69 11.98 13.80
C MET A 56 5.12 11.15 12.64
N PRO A 57 3.83 10.79 12.67
CA PRO A 57 3.23 9.86 11.71
C PRO A 57 3.42 10.31 10.25
N ASN A 58 3.32 11.62 10.00
CA ASN A 58 3.41 12.22 8.67
C ASN A 58 4.79 12.08 8.01
N LYS A 59 5.82 11.78 8.80
CA LYS A 59 7.22 11.69 8.34
C LYS A 59 7.83 10.32 8.55
N ASN A 60 7.07 9.36 9.09
CA ASN A 60 7.56 8.04 9.47
C ASN A 60 8.87 8.12 10.27
N CYS A 61 8.93 8.99 11.26
CA CYS A 61 10.09 9.21 12.12
C CYS A 61 9.68 9.47 13.56
N CYS A 62 10.64 9.37 14.48
CA CYS A 62 10.47 9.72 15.87
C CYS A 62 11.55 10.70 16.36
N PHE A 63 11.33 11.29 17.51
CA PHE A 63 12.32 12.10 18.22
C PHE A 63 12.23 11.89 19.72
N GLN A 64 13.33 12.12 20.42
CA GLN A 64 13.42 12.02 21.88
C GLN A 64 13.46 13.43 22.50
N PRO A 65 12.41 13.86 23.22
CA PRO A 65 12.47 15.15 23.94
C PRO A 65 13.59 15.14 25.01
N PRO A 66 14.27 16.26 25.24
CA PRO A 66 14.03 17.59 24.70
C PRO A 66 14.68 17.85 23.31
N THR A 67 15.38 16.88 22.73
CA THR A 67 16.01 17.06 21.42
C THR A 67 14.98 17.10 20.32
N ILE A 68 15.31 17.79 19.22
CA ILE A 68 14.50 17.85 18.00
C ILE A 68 15.09 16.98 16.89
N LYS A 69 16.12 16.18 17.20
CA LYS A 69 16.73 15.26 16.23
C LYS A 69 15.71 14.20 15.82
N LEU A 70 15.48 14.10 14.53
CA LEU A 70 14.55 13.12 13.95
C LEU A 70 15.29 11.84 13.60
N TYR A 71 14.72 10.71 14.02
CA TYR A 71 15.18 9.38 13.69
C TYR A 71 14.20 8.73 12.72
N SER A 72 14.66 8.39 11.52
CA SER A 72 13.96 7.50 10.60
C SER A 72 14.13 6.05 11.04
N VAL A 73 13.43 5.11 10.41
CA VAL A 73 13.59 3.67 10.63
C VAL A 73 15.06 3.25 10.64
N THR A 74 15.80 3.63 9.63
CA THR A 74 17.21 3.21 9.47
C THR A 74 18.16 3.96 10.40
N SER A 75 17.97 5.26 10.60
CA SER A 75 18.83 6.04 11.49
C SER A 75 18.60 5.70 12.97
N PHE A 76 17.38 5.29 13.34
CA PHE A 76 17.13 4.84 14.72
C PHE A 76 17.91 3.55 15.02
N ILE A 77 17.87 2.57 14.12
CA ILE A 77 18.62 1.31 14.28
C ILE A 77 20.13 1.58 14.30
N TRP A 78 20.59 2.46 13.42
CA TRP A 78 22.01 2.83 13.29
C TRP A 78 22.58 3.46 14.57
N GLU A 79 21.83 4.35 15.20
CA GLU A 79 22.30 5.11 16.36
C GLU A 79 22.02 4.43 17.70
N HIS A 80 21.18 3.39 17.71
CA HIS A 80 20.82 2.64 18.91
C HIS A 80 21.05 1.13 18.74
N PRO A 81 22.27 0.70 18.36
CA PRO A 81 22.55 -0.69 18.03
C PRO A 81 22.27 -1.66 19.19
N ASP A 82 22.55 -1.24 20.43
CA ASP A 82 22.40 -2.07 21.62
C ASP A 82 20.95 -2.47 21.93
N LEU A 83 19.98 -1.81 21.30
CA LEU A 83 18.57 -2.13 21.49
C LEU A 83 18.10 -3.35 20.67
N PHE A 84 18.93 -3.83 19.75
CA PHE A 84 18.56 -4.88 18.81
C PHE A 84 19.36 -6.15 19.07
N LYS A 85 18.65 -7.28 19.14
CA LYS A 85 19.25 -8.61 19.43
C LYS A 85 20.24 -9.09 18.38
N GLU A 86 20.21 -8.51 17.18
CA GLU A 86 21.13 -8.82 16.08
C GLU A 86 22.50 -8.18 16.28
N TYR A 87 22.61 -7.18 17.13
CA TYR A 87 23.87 -6.49 17.37
C TYR A 87 24.91 -7.41 17.97
N LYS A 88 26.11 -7.32 17.44
CA LYS A 88 27.32 -7.97 17.98
C LYS A 88 28.44 -6.95 17.99
N ASN A 89 29.23 -6.97 19.03
CA ASN A 89 30.35 -6.05 19.20
C ASN A 89 31.30 -6.09 17.98
N GLY A 90 31.57 -4.94 17.38
CA GLY A 90 32.36 -4.82 16.14
C GLY A 90 31.58 -5.04 14.84
N MET A 91 30.25 -5.19 14.90
CA MET A 91 29.42 -5.23 13.70
C MET A 91 29.30 -3.82 13.10
N LYS A 92 29.37 -3.73 11.77
CA LYS A 92 29.06 -2.47 11.04
C LYS A 92 27.59 -2.15 11.20
N GLU A 93 27.28 -0.87 11.46
CA GLU A 93 25.92 -0.38 11.66
C GLU A 93 25.05 -0.64 10.42
N SER A 94 25.57 -0.51 9.21
CA SER A 94 24.84 -0.84 7.97
C SER A 94 24.39 -2.29 7.94
N ALA A 95 25.24 -3.21 8.36
CA ALA A 95 24.91 -4.64 8.45
C ALA A 95 23.82 -4.93 9.50
N LEU A 96 23.82 -4.18 10.61
CA LEU A 96 22.77 -4.25 11.62
C LEU A 96 21.43 -3.78 11.06
N VAL A 97 21.41 -2.61 10.39
CA VAL A 97 20.21 -2.07 9.76
C VAL A 97 19.60 -3.09 8.79
N HIS A 98 20.41 -3.69 7.92
CA HIS A 98 19.93 -4.72 7.00
C HIS A 98 19.30 -5.91 7.74
N LYS A 99 19.97 -6.44 8.77
CA LYS A 99 19.48 -7.60 9.52
C LYS A 99 18.15 -7.32 10.22
N VAL A 100 18.08 -6.20 10.93
CA VAL A 100 16.87 -5.81 11.67
C VAL A 100 15.72 -5.53 10.70
N CYS A 101 15.96 -4.74 9.64
CA CYS A 101 14.91 -4.42 8.67
C CYS A 101 14.41 -5.67 7.92
N GLN A 102 15.29 -6.56 7.49
CA GLN A 102 14.89 -7.80 6.81
C GLN A 102 14.06 -8.71 7.73
N ARG A 103 14.44 -8.80 9.02
CA ARG A 103 13.65 -9.55 9.99
C ARG A 103 12.28 -8.94 10.22
N LEU A 104 12.21 -7.62 10.40
CA LEU A 104 10.94 -6.91 10.63
C LEU A 104 10.01 -7.00 9.40
N LEU A 105 10.57 -7.05 8.20
CA LEU A 105 9.84 -7.25 6.96
C LEU A 105 9.41 -8.71 6.72
N ASN A 106 9.80 -9.65 7.58
CA ASN A 106 9.58 -11.10 7.40
C ASN A 106 10.05 -11.61 6.02
N ILE A 107 11.14 -11.07 5.49
CA ILE A 107 11.68 -11.51 4.20
C ILE A 107 12.08 -12.98 4.31
N PRO A 108 11.57 -13.88 3.44
CA PRO A 108 11.95 -15.29 3.44
C PRO A 108 13.46 -15.48 3.33
N VAL A 109 13.99 -16.50 4.00
CA VAL A 109 15.46 -16.75 4.05
C VAL A 109 16.05 -16.96 2.65
N GLU A 110 15.31 -17.61 1.76
CA GLU A 110 15.66 -17.85 0.36
C GLU A 110 15.81 -16.59 -0.50
N HIS A 111 15.21 -15.47 -0.07
CA HIS A 111 15.30 -14.17 -0.75
C HIS A 111 16.28 -13.19 -0.07
N ARG A 112 16.95 -13.63 0.99
CA ARG A 112 17.98 -12.82 1.65
C ARG A 112 19.28 -12.94 0.91
N SER A 113 19.95 -11.81 0.64
CA SER A 113 21.27 -11.84 0.01
C SER A 113 22.25 -12.65 0.87
N LEU A 114 23.07 -13.48 0.23
CA LEU A 114 24.06 -14.35 0.87
C LEU A 114 25.10 -13.59 1.73
N GLU A 115 25.20 -12.27 1.58
CA GLU A 115 26.12 -11.40 2.34
C GLU A 115 25.66 -11.13 3.77
N VAL A 116 24.38 -11.41 4.08
CA VAL A 116 23.86 -11.29 5.44
C VAL A 116 23.98 -12.62 6.12
N HIS A 117 25.07 -12.83 6.86
CA HIS A 117 25.24 -14.01 7.71
C HIS A 117 24.00 -14.21 8.60
N ASN A 118 23.36 -15.37 8.42
CA ASN A 118 22.14 -15.81 9.07
C ASN A 118 22.00 -15.30 10.52
N PRO A 119 21.08 -14.38 10.83
CA PRO A 119 20.53 -14.35 12.15
C PRO A 119 19.63 -15.58 12.27
N THR A 120 19.83 -16.39 13.28
CA THR A 120 18.89 -17.44 13.68
C THR A 120 17.56 -16.80 14.07
N VAL A 121 16.74 -16.48 13.08
CA VAL A 121 15.34 -16.15 13.35
C VAL A 121 14.65 -17.50 13.53
N ASN A 122 14.45 -17.87 14.78
CA ASN A 122 13.69 -19.06 15.20
C ASN A 122 12.17 -18.86 14.97
N SER A 123 11.73 -18.19 13.93
CA SER A 123 10.33 -18.18 13.54
C SER A 123 10.16 -19.21 12.43
N LYS A 124 9.56 -20.36 12.77
CA LYS A 124 9.08 -21.33 11.78
C LYS A 124 8.25 -20.56 10.73
N PRO A 125 8.52 -20.75 9.41
CA PRO A 125 7.66 -20.20 8.38
C PRO A 125 6.20 -20.57 8.64
N PHE A 126 5.28 -19.74 8.19
CA PHE A 126 3.86 -20.01 8.32
C PHE A 126 3.50 -21.32 7.62
N ASP A 127 2.76 -22.16 8.32
CA ASP A 127 2.21 -23.40 7.78
C ASP A 127 0.71 -23.46 8.12
N ILE A 128 -0.13 -23.48 7.10
CA ILE A 128 -1.59 -23.55 7.26
C ILE A 128 -2.04 -24.86 7.92
N ASN A 129 -1.25 -25.92 7.80
CA ASN A 129 -1.53 -27.23 8.39
C ASN A 129 -1.39 -27.25 9.92
N ASP A 130 -0.76 -26.22 10.51
CA ASP A 130 -0.73 -26.04 11.96
C ASP A 130 -2.10 -25.64 12.55
N TYR A 131 -3.11 -25.39 11.69
CA TYR A 131 -4.43 -24.86 12.09
C TYR A 131 -5.55 -25.83 11.71
N LYS A 132 -6.53 -25.98 12.62
CA LYS A 132 -7.82 -26.57 12.29
C LYS A 132 -8.69 -25.46 11.69
N ILE A 133 -9.26 -25.72 10.51
CA ILE A 133 -10.02 -24.75 9.72
C ILE A 133 -11.49 -25.13 9.71
N ASP A 134 -12.36 -24.21 10.16
CA ASP A 134 -13.80 -24.32 10.02
C ASP A 134 -14.27 -23.30 8.95
N ARG A 135 -14.98 -23.77 7.91
CA ARG A 135 -15.39 -22.94 6.77
C ARG A 135 -16.85 -22.49 6.92
N PHE A 136 -17.12 -21.27 6.46
CA PHE A 136 -18.47 -20.74 6.32
C PHE A 136 -19.14 -21.37 5.09
N ASN A 137 -20.30 -21.99 5.28
CA ASN A 137 -21.12 -22.49 4.19
C ASN A 137 -22.41 -21.67 4.08
N PRO A 138 -22.65 -20.93 2.98
CA PRO A 138 -23.88 -20.14 2.79
C PRO A 138 -25.19 -20.96 2.86
N LYS A 139 -25.11 -22.27 2.65
CA LYS A 139 -26.28 -23.18 2.63
C LYS A 139 -26.49 -23.96 3.94
N ASP A 140 -25.57 -23.80 4.91
CA ASP A 140 -25.62 -24.51 6.18
C ASP A 140 -25.58 -23.54 7.36
N PHE A 141 -26.72 -23.39 8.02
CA PHE A 141 -26.89 -22.46 9.14
C PHE A 141 -25.98 -22.78 10.33
N GLU A 142 -25.73 -24.06 10.62
CA GLU A 142 -24.90 -24.46 11.75
C GLU A 142 -23.44 -24.02 11.53
N SER A 143 -22.94 -24.14 10.29
CA SER A 143 -21.60 -23.66 9.93
C SER A 143 -21.44 -22.13 10.03
N GLN A 144 -22.54 -21.37 9.94
CA GLN A 144 -22.54 -19.91 9.96
C GLN A 144 -22.49 -19.31 11.36
N LYS A 145 -23.09 -20.01 12.35
CA LYS A 145 -23.22 -19.53 13.74
C LYS A 145 -21.91 -19.03 14.35
N PRO A 146 -20.78 -19.76 14.24
CA PRO A 146 -19.53 -19.35 14.87
C PRO A 146 -18.94 -18.03 14.29
N PHE A 147 -19.36 -17.65 13.09
CA PHE A 147 -18.88 -16.41 12.43
C PHE A 147 -19.68 -15.17 12.81
N TYR A 148 -20.89 -15.36 13.35
CA TYR A 148 -21.84 -14.27 13.54
C TYR A 148 -21.28 -13.13 14.40
N ALA A 149 -20.63 -13.44 15.51
CA ALA A 149 -20.11 -12.42 16.43
C ALA A 149 -19.03 -11.52 15.77
N PHE A 150 -18.18 -12.10 14.91
CA PHE A 150 -17.13 -11.36 14.21
C PHE A 150 -17.68 -10.33 13.21
N PHE A 151 -18.68 -10.74 12.43
CA PHE A 151 -19.26 -9.90 11.39
C PHE A 151 -20.33 -8.93 11.89
N LYS A 152 -21.12 -9.33 12.90
CA LYS A 152 -22.14 -8.46 13.52
C LYS A 152 -21.49 -7.17 14.06
N SER A 153 -20.37 -7.30 14.77
CA SER A 153 -19.67 -6.17 15.36
C SER A 153 -19.10 -5.19 14.31
N ARG A 154 -19.06 -5.62 13.05
CA ARG A 154 -18.56 -4.84 11.91
C ARG A 154 -19.65 -4.43 10.92
N GLY A 155 -20.91 -4.75 11.22
CA GLY A 155 -22.05 -4.42 10.35
C GLY A 155 -22.09 -5.20 9.04
N ILE A 156 -21.24 -6.21 8.85
CA ILE A 156 -21.18 -7.02 7.63
C ILE A 156 -22.36 -7.96 7.55
N ASP A 157 -23.22 -7.76 6.57
CA ASP A 157 -24.46 -8.49 6.39
C ASP A 157 -24.26 -9.90 5.81
N PHE A 158 -25.36 -10.68 5.76
CA PHE A 158 -25.33 -12.04 5.27
C PHE A 158 -24.98 -12.10 3.77
N ALA A 159 -25.52 -11.19 2.95
CA ALA A 159 -25.28 -11.18 1.51
C ALA A 159 -23.78 -10.96 1.20
N THR A 160 -23.15 -10.03 1.92
CA THR A 160 -21.71 -9.76 1.79
C THR A 160 -20.89 -10.95 2.27
N ARG A 161 -21.23 -11.58 3.39
CA ARG A 161 -20.56 -12.81 3.85
C ARG A 161 -20.65 -13.93 2.81
N CYS A 162 -21.83 -14.10 2.20
CA CYS A 162 -22.01 -15.07 1.12
C CYS A 162 -21.17 -14.73 -0.12
N ALA A 163 -21.02 -13.45 -0.48
CA ALA A 163 -20.19 -13.02 -1.61
C ALA A 163 -18.70 -13.39 -1.41
N PHE A 164 -18.20 -13.28 -0.17
CA PHE A 164 -16.80 -13.51 0.16
C PHE A 164 -16.52 -14.84 0.89
N HIS A 165 -17.48 -15.75 1.00
CA HIS A 165 -17.41 -16.96 1.85
C HIS A 165 -16.19 -17.86 1.60
N HIS A 166 -15.61 -17.82 0.43
CA HIS A 166 -14.45 -18.63 0.06
C HIS A 166 -13.10 -18.01 0.49
N SER A 167 -13.10 -16.76 0.94
CA SER A 167 -11.89 -15.99 1.25
C SER A 167 -11.69 -15.72 2.74
N PHE A 168 -12.46 -16.33 3.59
CA PHE A 168 -12.26 -16.31 5.05
C PHE A 168 -12.68 -17.65 5.69
N PHE A 169 -12.18 -17.91 6.87
CA PHE A 169 -12.51 -19.09 7.67
C PHE A 169 -12.20 -18.83 9.15
N LEU A 170 -12.64 -19.72 10.04
CA LEU A 170 -12.13 -19.74 11.41
C LEU A 170 -10.91 -20.65 11.47
N ALA A 171 -9.80 -20.14 11.96
CA ALA A 171 -8.59 -20.91 12.22
C ALA A 171 -8.40 -21.11 13.72
N SER A 172 -8.23 -22.36 14.14
CA SER A 172 -7.97 -22.73 15.53
C SER A 172 -6.58 -23.33 15.66
N LYS A 173 -5.83 -22.88 16.66
CA LYS A 173 -4.50 -23.41 17.00
C LYS A 173 -4.40 -23.64 18.49
N THR A 174 -3.86 -24.78 18.89
CA THR A 174 -3.54 -25.06 20.28
C THR A 174 -2.18 -24.44 20.62
N ALA A 175 -2.13 -23.59 21.62
CA ALA A 175 -0.90 -23.01 22.12
C ALA A 175 -0.14 -24.00 23.04
N LYS A 176 1.10 -23.65 23.39
CA LYS A 176 1.97 -24.50 24.24
C LYS A 176 1.39 -24.74 25.64
N ASP A 177 0.56 -23.82 26.12
CA ASP A 177 -0.17 -23.90 27.41
C ASP A 177 -1.46 -24.74 27.34
N GLY A 178 -1.74 -25.35 26.18
CA GLY A 178 -2.97 -26.13 25.95
C GLY A 178 -4.20 -25.32 25.60
N CYS A 179 -4.14 -23.98 25.63
CA CYS A 179 -5.25 -23.12 25.25
C CYS A 179 -5.50 -23.19 23.73
N ILE A 180 -6.79 -23.27 23.35
CA ILE A 180 -7.19 -23.23 21.94
C ILE A 180 -7.63 -21.81 21.60
N TYR A 181 -6.89 -21.18 20.67
CA TYR A 181 -7.24 -19.90 20.10
C TYR A 181 -7.99 -20.12 18.78
N LYS A 182 -9.17 -19.51 18.67
CA LYS A 182 -10.01 -19.57 17.48
C LYS A 182 -10.28 -18.15 16.99
N ASN A 183 -9.73 -17.80 15.82
CA ASN A 183 -9.82 -16.47 15.23
C ASN A 183 -10.53 -16.54 13.88
N LEU A 184 -11.25 -15.46 13.52
CA LEU A 184 -11.62 -15.24 12.13
C LEU A 184 -10.33 -14.88 11.37
N SER A 185 -10.08 -15.60 10.29
CA SER A 185 -8.83 -15.54 9.57
C SER A 185 -9.07 -15.29 8.08
N PHE A 186 -8.28 -14.40 7.53
CA PHE A 186 -8.25 -14.00 6.14
C PHE A 186 -6.94 -14.50 5.55
N PRO A 187 -6.96 -15.55 4.68
CA PRO A 187 -5.74 -16.16 4.15
C PRO A 187 -5.01 -15.19 3.22
N MET A 188 -3.68 -15.13 3.39
CA MET A 188 -2.82 -14.26 2.62
C MET A 188 -2.02 -15.09 1.60
N HIS A 189 -1.95 -14.56 0.37
CA HIS A 189 -1.25 -15.16 -0.76
C HIS A 189 -0.34 -14.12 -1.41
N ILE A 190 0.76 -14.55 -2.00
CA ILE A 190 1.60 -13.67 -2.82
C ILE A 190 0.87 -13.42 -4.15
N PRO A 191 0.78 -12.16 -4.63
CA PRO A 191 0.21 -11.86 -5.93
C PRO A 191 0.81 -12.72 -7.04
N GLY A 192 -0.05 -13.34 -7.85
CA GLY A 192 0.38 -14.29 -8.89
C GLY A 192 0.66 -15.72 -8.40
N GLN A 193 0.58 -16.00 -7.09
CA GLN A 193 0.78 -17.32 -6.49
C GLN A 193 -0.41 -17.73 -5.61
N PRO A 194 -1.61 -17.97 -6.20
CA PRO A 194 -2.84 -18.19 -5.44
C PRO A 194 -2.86 -19.50 -4.63
N ASP A 195 -2.08 -20.49 -5.02
CA ASP A 195 -2.14 -21.83 -4.42
C ASP A 195 -1.39 -21.91 -3.07
N LYS A 196 -0.47 -21.00 -2.79
CA LYS A 196 0.33 -21.02 -1.58
C LYS A 196 -0.16 -19.96 -0.59
N CYS A 197 -0.81 -20.40 0.49
CA CYS A 197 -1.11 -19.53 1.62
C CYS A 197 0.18 -19.25 2.41
N VAL A 198 0.55 -17.96 2.52
CA VAL A 198 1.79 -17.52 3.17
C VAL A 198 1.56 -16.85 4.51
N GLY A 199 0.31 -16.79 4.97
CA GLY A 199 -0.05 -16.22 6.24
C GLY A 199 -1.54 -16.05 6.44
N LEU A 200 -1.91 -15.56 7.62
CA LEU A 200 -3.29 -15.22 7.98
C LEU A 200 -3.32 -13.84 8.63
N GLU A 201 -4.19 -12.99 8.14
CA GLU A 201 -4.66 -11.82 8.90
C GLU A 201 -5.73 -12.32 9.88
N GLU A 202 -5.55 -12.08 11.20
CA GLU A 202 -6.39 -12.64 12.24
C GLU A 202 -7.19 -11.58 12.98
N ARG A 203 -8.44 -11.94 13.32
CA ARG A 203 -9.34 -11.17 14.17
C ARG A 203 -9.86 -12.07 15.28
N GLY A 204 -9.51 -11.71 16.51
CA GLY A 204 -10.00 -12.41 17.72
C GLY A 204 -11.37 -11.93 18.15
N TYR A 205 -11.98 -12.67 19.07
CA TYR A 205 -13.23 -12.26 19.73
C TYR A 205 -13.03 -10.95 20.50
N ARG A 206 -14.08 -10.15 20.55
CA ARG A 206 -14.11 -8.94 21.37
C ARG A 206 -14.05 -9.33 22.84
N ARG A 207 -13.10 -8.78 23.58
CA ARG A 207 -12.95 -8.97 25.02
C ARG A 207 -13.99 -8.15 25.79
N LYS A 208 -14.14 -8.43 27.09
CA LYS A 208 -15.08 -7.69 27.97
C LYS A 208 -14.75 -6.19 28.07
N ASP A 209 -13.48 -5.81 27.92
CA ASP A 209 -13.01 -4.43 27.87
C ASP A 209 -13.25 -3.73 26.52
N GLY A 210 -13.94 -4.39 25.59
CA GLY A 210 -14.21 -3.88 24.24
C GLY A 210 -13.06 -4.03 23.26
N SER A 211 -11.86 -4.44 23.68
CA SER A 211 -10.73 -4.70 22.80
C SER A 211 -10.93 -6.01 22.02
N ALA A 212 -10.38 -6.08 20.82
CA ALA A 212 -10.31 -7.31 20.02
C ALA A 212 -8.89 -7.51 19.52
N ARG A 213 -8.43 -8.76 19.47
CA ARG A 213 -7.14 -9.06 18.87
C ARG A 213 -7.20 -8.74 17.37
N LYS A 214 -6.28 -7.92 16.92
CA LYS A 214 -5.96 -7.67 15.51
C LYS A 214 -4.50 -8.04 15.31
N GLY A 215 -4.17 -8.84 14.32
CA GLY A 215 -2.79 -9.20 14.05
C GLY A 215 -2.64 -10.18 12.91
N MET A 216 -1.42 -10.65 12.76
CA MET A 216 -1.04 -11.69 11.82
C MET A 216 -0.75 -12.99 12.58
N ALA A 217 -0.98 -14.13 11.93
CA ALA A 217 -0.51 -15.41 12.43
C ALA A 217 1.02 -15.46 12.47
N THR A 218 1.57 -16.19 13.43
CA THR A 218 3.02 -16.34 13.57
C THR A 218 3.63 -16.94 12.30
N GLY A 219 4.72 -16.37 11.80
CA GLY A 219 5.42 -16.82 10.60
C GLY A 219 4.83 -16.31 9.28
N THR A 220 3.76 -15.49 9.33
CA THR A 220 3.15 -14.86 8.15
C THR A 220 4.19 -14.04 7.37
N ASN A 221 4.28 -14.24 6.06
CA ASN A 221 5.01 -13.36 5.14
C ASN A 221 4.18 -12.09 4.86
N ALA A 222 4.22 -11.14 5.79
CA ALA A 222 3.49 -9.89 5.66
C ALA A 222 4.15 -8.89 4.69
N SER A 223 5.36 -9.18 4.21
CA SER A 223 6.07 -8.31 3.26
C SER A 223 5.59 -8.47 1.81
N GLU A 224 5.00 -9.62 1.47
CA GLU A 224 4.54 -9.92 0.11
C GLU A 224 3.11 -10.46 0.10
N GLY A 225 2.67 -11.08 1.21
CA GLY A 225 1.35 -11.68 1.33
C GLY A 225 0.25 -10.64 1.43
N LEU A 226 -0.85 -10.91 0.75
CA LEU A 226 -2.07 -10.12 0.73
C LEU A 226 -3.28 -11.02 0.87
N TRP A 227 -4.31 -10.57 1.60
CA TRP A 227 -5.62 -11.16 1.41
C TRP A 227 -6.20 -10.65 0.09
N MET A 228 -6.63 -11.57 -0.76
CA MET A 228 -7.22 -11.26 -2.06
C MET A 228 -8.51 -12.07 -2.23
N ALA A 229 -9.58 -11.39 -2.62
CA ALA A 229 -10.90 -11.99 -2.76
C ALA A 229 -11.68 -11.36 -3.90
N SER A 230 -12.48 -12.18 -4.59
CA SER A 230 -13.43 -11.68 -5.59
C SER A 230 -14.77 -12.41 -5.42
N PRO A 231 -15.90 -11.69 -5.32
CA PRO A 231 -17.23 -12.32 -5.26
C PRO A 231 -17.50 -13.30 -6.40
N LYS A 232 -16.98 -13.02 -7.60
CA LYS A 232 -17.05 -13.89 -8.79
C LYS A 232 -15.85 -14.81 -8.96
N LYS A 233 -14.94 -14.87 -7.99
CA LYS A 233 -13.69 -15.67 -8.06
C LYS A 233 -12.82 -15.28 -9.26
N THR A 234 -12.84 -14.02 -9.66
CA THR A 234 -11.96 -13.49 -10.70
C THR A 234 -10.50 -13.63 -10.24
N ALA A 235 -9.67 -14.24 -11.06
CA ALA A 235 -8.24 -14.33 -10.81
C ALA A 235 -7.60 -12.94 -10.98
N LEU A 236 -6.58 -12.62 -10.17
CA LEU A 236 -5.95 -11.30 -10.14
C LEU A 236 -5.44 -10.85 -11.52
N GLN A 237 -4.80 -11.74 -12.28
CA GLN A 237 -4.29 -11.45 -13.62
C GLN A 237 -5.38 -11.11 -14.65
N ASN A 238 -6.64 -11.48 -14.38
CA ASN A 238 -7.78 -11.20 -15.24
C ASN A 238 -8.66 -10.05 -14.70
N ALA A 239 -8.23 -9.43 -13.58
CA ALA A 239 -8.96 -8.36 -12.96
C ALA A 239 -8.88 -7.08 -13.79
N ARG A 240 -10.03 -6.46 -14.08
CA ARG A 240 -10.11 -5.11 -14.66
C ARG A 240 -10.05 -4.04 -13.57
N ILE A 241 -10.48 -4.40 -12.36
CA ILE A 241 -10.55 -3.53 -11.19
C ILE A 241 -9.95 -4.28 -10.01
N VAL A 242 -8.96 -3.66 -9.38
CA VAL A 242 -8.36 -4.12 -8.11
C VAL A 242 -8.61 -3.06 -7.05
N LEU A 243 -9.27 -3.43 -5.96
CA LEU A 243 -9.65 -2.52 -4.88
C LEU A 243 -8.81 -2.83 -3.65
N VAL A 244 -8.00 -1.88 -3.19
CA VAL A 244 -6.99 -2.07 -2.16
C VAL A 244 -7.35 -1.32 -0.89
N PHE A 245 -7.35 -2.00 0.26
CA PHE A 245 -7.72 -1.49 1.57
C PHE A 245 -6.71 -1.90 2.64
N GLU A 246 -6.77 -1.26 3.80
CA GLU A 246 -5.93 -1.64 4.95
C GLU A 246 -6.39 -2.95 5.60
N SER A 247 -7.68 -3.24 5.59
CA SER A 247 -8.20 -4.47 6.18
C SER A 247 -9.27 -5.15 5.30
N ALA A 248 -9.41 -6.46 5.49
CA ALA A 248 -10.46 -7.23 4.83
C ALA A 248 -11.87 -6.75 5.22
N TYR A 249 -12.05 -6.20 6.42
CA TYR A 249 -13.34 -5.64 6.83
C TYR A 249 -13.69 -4.37 6.05
N ASP A 250 -12.72 -3.49 5.78
CA ASP A 250 -12.96 -2.27 5.00
C ASP A 250 -13.29 -2.61 3.55
N ALA A 251 -12.60 -3.60 2.98
CA ALA A 251 -12.90 -4.13 1.66
C ALA A 251 -14.34 -4.68 1.56
N MET A 252 -14.77 -5.46 2.56
CA MET A 252 -16.13 -6.01 2.62
C MET A 252 -17.17 -4.91 2.89
N ALA A 253 -16.85 -3.92 3.73
CA ALA A 253 -17.72 -2.78 4.02
C ALA A 253 -17.92 -1.92 2.78
N PHE A 254 -16.85 -1.59 2.06
CA PHE A 254 -16.93 -0.89 0.78
C PHE A 254 -17.85 -1.61 -0.21
N TYR A 255 -17.62 -2.92 -0.41
CA TYR A 255 -18.49 -3.72 -1.29
C TYR A 255 -19.95 -3.63 -0.87
N GLN A 256 -20.26 -3.78 0.42
CA GLN A 256 -21.60 -3.73 0.95
C GLN A 256 -22.25 -2.36 0.75
N LEU A 257 -21.53 -1.27 1.05
CA LEU A 257 -21.99 0.10 0.85
C LEU A 257 -22.30 0.37 -0.63
N GLN A 258 -21.40 0.01 -1.52
CA GLN A 258 -21.59 0.22 -2.97
C GLN A 258 -22.76 -0.61 -3.51
N MET A 259 -22.92 -1.86 -3.05
CA MET A 259 -24.04 -2.71 -3.47
C MET A 259 -25.40 -2.23 -2.96
N ARG A 260 -25.44 -1.47 -1.84
CA ARG A 260 -26.66 -0.88 -1.24
C ARG A 260 -27.05 0.45 -1.85
N LYS A 261 -26.16 1.16 -2.53
CA LYS A 261 -26.49 2.44 -3.20
C LYS A 261 -27.57 2.20 -4.25
N GLU A 262 -28.81 2.62 -3.95
CA GLU A 262 -29.98 2.38 -4.81
C GLU A 262 -29.95 3.18 -6.10
N SER A 263 -29.29 4.35 -6.09
CA SER A 263 -29.39 5.37 -7.16
C SER A 263 -28.12 5.58 -7.98
N GLY A 264 -27.02 4.87 -7.73
CA GLY A 264 -25.71 5.27 -8.27
C GLY A 264 -25.04 4.28 -9.24
N LEU A 265 -25.37 3.01 -9.19
CA LEU A 265 -24.74 2.01 -10.04
C LEU A 265 -25.75 1.39 -10.99
N ASP A 266 -25.46 1.50 -12.29
CA ASP A 266 -26.14 0.73 -13.31
C ASP A 266 -25.84 -0.77 -13.18
N GLN A 267 -26.50 -1.58 -13.98
CA GLN A 267 -26.30 -3.03 -13.95
C GLN A 267 -24.85 -3.42 -14.27
N ARG A 268 -24.16 -2.66 -15.12
CA ARG A 268 -22.76 -2.87 -15.51
C ARG A 268 -21.82 -2.60 -14.32
N GLY A 269 -21.96 -1.46 -13.66
CA GLY A 269 -21.16 -1.12 -12.48
C GLY A 269 -21.29 -2.14 -11.34
N ARG A 270 -22.52 -2.65 -11.09
CA ARG A 270 -22.73 -3.75 -10.12
C ARG A 270 -22.05 -5.04 -10.54
N GLN A 271 -21.99 -5.37 -11.83
CA GLN A 271 -21.27 -6.54 -12.35
C GLN A 271 -19.76 -6.36 -12.24
N ASP A 272 -19.25 -5.17 -12.51
CA ASP A 272 -17.84 -4.84 -12.38
C ASP A 272 -17.37 -4.93 -10.92
N LEU A 273 -18.13 -4.45 -9.94
CA LEU A 273 -17.86 -4.63 -8.51
C LEU A 273 -17.85 -6.11 -8.09
N LYS A 274 -18.78 -6.92 -8.60
CA LYS A 274 -18.79 -8.37 -8.30
C LYS A 274 -17.59 -9.09 -8.92
N ALA A 275 -17.08 -8.61 -10.06
CA ALA A 275 -15.92 -9.17 -10.75
C ALA A 275 -14.59 -8.56 -10.25
N GLY A 276 -14.63 -7.47 -9.50
CA GLY A 276 -13.45 -6.84 -8.91
C GLY A 276 -12.70 -7.76 -7.95
N VAL A 277 -11.40 -7.57 -7.85
CA VAL A 277 -10.55 -8.23 -6.84
C VAL A 277 -10.32 -7.27 -5.69
N TYR A 278 -10.77 -7.65 -4.52
CA TYR A 278 -10.66 -6.92 -3.27
C TYR A 278 -9.41 -7.39 -2.52
N VAL A 279 -8.61 -6.45 -2.05
CA VAL A 279 -7.31 -6.72 -1.46
C VAL A 279 -7.22 -6.06 -0.09
N SER A 280 -6.70 -6.79 0.90
CA SER A 280 -6.26 -6.21 2.18
C SER A 280 -4.76 -6.36 2.34
N THR A 281 -4.10 -5.27 2.72
CA THR A 281 -2.68 -5.24 3.07
C THR A 281 -2.42 -5.76 4.49
N GLY A 282 -3.49 -5.91 5.28
CA GLY A 282 -3.42 -6.33 6.68
C GLY A 282 -2.87 -5.26 7.64
N GLY A 283 -2.82 -4.02 7.19
CA GLY A 283 -2.27 -2.84 7.85
C GLY A 283 -1.41 -2.05 6.87
N ASN A 284 -0.27 -1.55 7.30
CA ASN A 284 0.63 -0.75 6.46
C ASN A 284 1.09 -1.55 5.23
N PRO A 285 0.83 -1.06 3.99
CA PRO A 285 1.25 -1.73 2.78
C PRO A 285 2.79 -1.75 2.67
N SER A 286 3.34 -2.89 2.28
CA SER A 286 4.76 -3.02 2.00
C SER A 286 5.06 -2.75 0.51
N TYR A 287 6.32 -2.43 0.22
CA TYR A 287 6.79 -2.32 -1.16
C TYR A 287 6.55 -3.61 -1.96
N GLY A 288 6.86 -4.77 -1.36
CA GLY A 288 6.69 -6.08 -2.01
C GLY A 288 5.23 -6.39 -2.35
N GLN A 289 4.29 -6.03 -1.46
CA GLN A 289 2.85 -6.17 -1.69
C GLN A 289 2.40 -5.31 -2.88
N ILE A 290 2.75 -4.02 -2.90
CA ILE A 290 2.37 -3.09 -3.98
C ILE A 290 3.00 -3.53 -5.31
N GLN A 291 4.30 -3.80 -5.33
CA GLN A 291 5.00 -4.25 -6.54
C GLN A 291 4.43 -5.58 -7.06
N GLY A 292 4.10 -6.50 -6.15
CA GLY A 292 3.48 -7.77 -6.51
C GLY A 292 2.12 -7.59 -7.18
N LEU A 293 1.25 -6.71 -6.65
CA LEU A 293 -0.04 -6.37 -7.25
C LEU A 293 0.10 -5.78 -8.65
N LEU A 294 0.97 -4.78 -8.79
CA LEU A 294 1.20 -4.09 -10.07
C LEU A 294 1.71 -5.05 -11.14
N LYS A 295 2.61 -5.97 -10.78
CA LYS A 295 3.12 -7.00 -11.71
C LYS A 295 2.08 -8.06 -12.06
N ALA A 296 1.24 -8.45 -11.11
CA ALA A 296 0.27 -9.52 -11.33
C ALA A 296 -1.00 -9.04 -12.04
N ALA A 297 -1.31 -7.74 -12.02
CA ALA A 297 -2.48 -7.15 -12.67
C ALA A 297 -2.12 -5.86 -13.43
N PRO A 298 -1.22 -5.89 -14.43
CA PRO A 298 -0.70 -4.69 -15.08
C PRO A 298 -1.76 -3.92 -15.89
N GLN A 299 -2.87 -4.57 -16.25
CA GLN A 299 -3.96 -3.97 -17.02
C GLN A 299 -5.13 -3.50 -16.15
N ALA A 300 -5.04 -3.67 -14.85
CA ALA A 300 -6.11 -3.30 -13.94
C ALA A 300 -6.12 -1.80 -13.63
N THR A 301 -7.32 -1.25 -13.39
CA THR A 301 -7.46 0.01 -12.66
C THR A 301 -7.42 -0.29 -11.17
N PHE A 302 -6.54 0.38 -10.44
CA PHE A 302 -6.41 0.24 -9.00
C PHE A 302 -7.25 1.29 -8.28
N HIS A 303 -8.15 0.85 -7.43
CA HIS A 303 -8.96 1.69 -6.57
C HIS A 303 -8.40 1.61 -5.14
N LEU A 304 -7.89 2.72 -4.62
CA LEU A 304 -7.23 2.78 -3.31
C LEU A 304 -8.19 3.33 -2.26
N GLY A 305 -8.71 2.45 -1.41
CA GLY A 305 -9.63 2.77 -0.31
C GLY A 305 -8.95 2.73 1.05
N PHE A 306 -7.79 3.37 1.18
CA PHE A 306 -7.11 3.53 2.46
C PHE A 306 -7.82 4.56 3.36
N ASP A 307 -7.58 4.48 4.66
CA ASP A 307 -8.16 5.37 5.66
C ASP A 307 -7.93 6.85 5.33
N LYS A 308 -8.84 7.73 5.75
CA LYS A 308 -8.72 9.20 5.54
C LYS A 308 -7.65 9.85 6.41
N ASP A 309 -7.03 9.12 7.31
CA ASP A 309 -5.99 9.65 8.18
C ASP A 309 -4.68 9.91 7.42
N VAL A 310 -3.69 10.42 8.16
CA VAL A 310 -2.39 10.78 7.58
C VAL A 310 -1.65 9.55 7.06
N ALA A 311 -1.81 8.39 7.72
CA ALA A 311 -1.16 7.15 7.30
C ALA A 311 -1.75 6.67 5.96
N GLY A 312 -3.08 6.65 5.82
CA GLY A 312 -3.73 6.27 4.58
C GLY A 312 -3.37 7.19 3.40
N LYS A 313 -3.24 8.52 3.63
CA LYS A 313 -2.73 9.45 2.61
C LYS A 313 -1.31 9.11 2.17
N GLN A 314 -0.44 8.74 3.12
CA GLN A 314 0.92 8.32 2.81
C GLN A 314 0.94 6.99 2.03
N PHE A 315 0.03 6.06 2.33
CA PHE A 315 -0.07 4.79 1.60
C PHE A 315 -0.48 5.00 0.15
N VAL A 316 -1.42 5.93 -0.12
CA VAL A 316 -1.76 6.34 -1.49
C VAL A 316 -0.53 6.89 -2.21
N ALA A 317 0.17 7.85 -1.61
CA ALA A 317 1.36 8.46 -2.21
C ALA A 317 2.48 7.41 -2.48
N ASN A 318 2.69 6.47 -1.56
CA ASN A 318 3.65 5.38 -1.76
C ASN A 318 3.22 4.45 -2.90
N PHE A 319 1.92 4.15 -3.03
CA PHE A 319 1.41 3.32 -4.11
C PHE A 319 1.62 4.00 -5.47
N GLU A 320 1.29 5.28 -5.57
CA GLU A 320 1.49 6.10 -6.77
C GLU A 320 2.96 6.20 -7.17
N ASP A 321 3.87 6.42 -6.20
CA ASP A 321 5.31 6.46 -6.45
C ASP A 321 5.84 5.12 -6.98
N ILE A 322 5.42 4.00 -6.38
CA ILE A 322 5.84 2.67 -6.85
C ILE A 322 5.25 2.36 -8.22
N ALA A 323 3.99 2.74 -8.46
CA ALA A 323 3.32 2.54 -9.74
C ALA A 323 3.98 3.34 -10.87
N SER A 324 4.37 4.58 -10.62
CA SER A 324 5.09 5.41 -11.60
C SER A 324 6.42 4.76 -12.04
N LYS A 325 7.10 4.09 -11.15
CA LYS A 325 8.36 3.36 -11.41
C LYS A 325 8.16 2.04 -12.18
N GLN A 326 6.92 1.55 -12.32
CA GLN A 326 6.60 0.37 -13.13
C GLN A 326 6.34 0.69 -14.59
N SER A 327 6.22 1.98 -14.97
CA SER A 327 6.11 2.34 -16.38
C SER A 327 7.28 1.77 -17.18
N PRO A 328 7.05 1.23 -18.39
CA PRO A 328 8.12 0.71 -19.25
C PRO A 328 9.23 1.71 -19.53
N VAL A 329 8.87 3.00 -19.52
CA VAL A 329 9.80 4.13 -19.80
C VAL A 329 10.26 4.85 -18.53
N ALA A 330 10.03 4.30 -17.34
CA ALA A 330 10.62 4.86 -16.13
C ALA A 330 12.16 4.78 -16.18
N PRO A 331 12.90 5.76 -15.64
CA PRO A 331 14.37 5.81 -15.73
C PRO A 331 15.08 4.54 -15.26
N GLY A 332 14.48 3.82 -14.28
CA GLY A 332 15.02 2.55 -13.79
C GLY A 332 14.81 1.35 -14.71
N ASN A 333 13.91 1.45 -15.69
CA ASN A 333 13.51 0.35 -16.59
C ASN A 333 14.14 0.48 -17.98
N VAL A 334 14.75 1.63 -18.29
CA VAL A 334 15.39 1.89 -19.57
C VAL A 334 16.89 1.64 -19.50
N PRO A 335 17.57 1.37 -20.64
CA PRO A 335 19.03 1.26 -20.71
C PRO A 335 19.73 2.51 -20.15
N ALA A 336 20.93 2.30 -19.61
CA ALA A 336 21.66 3.37 -18.93
C ALA A 336 21.92 4.61 -19.81
N ASP A 337 22.19 4.37 -21.10
CA ASP A 337 22.44 5.39 -22.12
C ASP A 337 21.16 6.10 -22.62
N MET A 338 19.98 5.67 -22.20
CA MET A 338 18.69 6.30 -22.49
C MET A 338 18.08 7.05 -21.29
N ARG A 339 18.69 6.97 -20.11
CA ARG A 339 18.11 7.54 -18.89
C ARG A 339 18.00 9.05 -18.95
N GLU A 340 19.07 9.75 -19.32
CA GLU A 340 19.08 11.21 -19.42
C GLU A 340 18.06 11.70 -20.45
N PHE A 341 17.91 10.99 -21.58
CA PHE A 341 16.87 11.27 -22.57
C PHE A 341 15.47 11.10 -21.96
N MET A 342 15.21 10.03 -21.22
CA MET A 342 13.89 9.81 -20.61
C MET A 342 13.60 10.77 -19.45
N GLU A 343 14.62 11.19 -18.71
CA GLU A 343 14.50 12.18 -17.62
C GLU A 343 14.31 13.60 -18.13
N SER A 344 14.67 13.89 -19.38
CA SER A 344 14.53 15.23 -19.97
C SER A 344 13.10 15.60 -20.37
N PHE A 345 12.16 14.65 -20.36
CA PHE A 345 10.76 14.97 -20.60
C PHE A 345 10.14 15.65 -19.37
N ASP A 346 9.49 16.79 -19.54
CA ASP A 346 8.76 17.49 -18.48
C ASP A 346 7.71 16.59 -17.78
N LYS A 347 7.11 15.73 -18.57
CA LYS A 347 6.18 14.69 -18.11
C LYS A 347 6.50 13.38 -18.80
N GLN A 348 6.53 12.30 -18.02
CA GLN A 348 6.75 10.97 -18.58
C GLN A 348 5.77 10.67 -19.72
N PRO A 349 6.26 10.27 -20.92
CA PRO A 349 5.40 9.93 -22.06
C PRO A 349 4.45 8.77 -21.69
N LYS A 350 3.19 8.91 -22.07
CA LYS A 350 2.14 7.89 -21.84
C LYS A 350 1.85 7.04 -23.08
N THR A 351 2.30 7.53 -24.23
CA THR A 351 2.08 6.86 -25.52
C THR A 351 3.36 6.92 -26.34
N ILE A 352 3.49 6.01 -27.30
CA ILE A 352 4.60 6.04 -28.28
C ILE A 352 4.60 7.36 -29.07
N LYS A 353 3.42 7.91 -29.36
CA LYS A 353 3.32 9.22 -30.02
C LYS A 353 3.92 10.34 -29.19
N GLU A 354 3.63 10.38 -27.88
CA GLU A 354 4.23 11.36 -26.96
C GLU A 354 5.74 11.16 -26.85
N LEU A 355 6.20 9.90 -26.78
CA LEU A 355 7.62 9.57 -26.75
C LEU A 355 8.36 10.08 -28.01
N LEU A 356 7.71 10.05 -29.17
CA LEU A 356 8.26 10.54 -30.43
C LEU A 356 8.12 12.06 -30.61
N SER A 357 7.39 12.74 -29.72
CA SER A 357 7.17 14.21 -29.77
C SER A 357 8.13 14.96 -28.86
N PHE A 358 9.44 14.71 -28.99
CA PHE A 358 10.48 15.37 -28.21
C PHE A 358 11.01 16.61 -28.93
N ASN A 359 11.68 17.51 -28.20
CA ASN A 359 12.25 18.78 -28.67
C ASN A 359 13.78 18.68 -28.86
N ASP A 360 14.41 19.77 -29.24
CA ASP A 360 15.87 19.85 -29.49
C ASP A 360 16.69 19.53 -28.23
N GLU A 361 16.21 19.88 -27.05
CA GLU A 361 16.86 19.58 -25.78
C GLU A 361 16.87 18.05 -25.54
N ASN A 362 15.73 17.39 -25.68
CA ASN A 362 15.65 15.94 -25.61
C ASN A 362 16.54 15.27 -26.69
N TYR A 363 16.48 15.78 -27.92
CA TYR A 363 17.32 15.28 -29.03
C TYR A 363 18.81 15.27 -28.67
N SER A 364 19.28 16.33 -28.00
CA SER A 364 20.69 16.44 -27.59
C SER A 364 21.17 15.30 -26.71
N LEU A 365 20.25 14.61 -26.00
CA LEU A 365 20.52 13.54 -25.04
C LEU A 365 20.38 12.14 -25.64
N LEU A 366 19.93 12.01 -26.91
CA LEU A 366 19.87 10.72 -27.59
C LEU A 366 21.27 10.13 -27.77
N PRO A 367 21.42 8.79 -27.71
CA PRO A 367 22.64 8.11 -28.12
C PRO A 367 23.04 8.45 -29.57
N HIS A 368 24.34 8.41 -29.84
CA HIS A 368 24.89 8.81 -31.15
C HIS A 368 24.20 8.09 -32.33
N GLU A 369 23.98 6.81 -32.24
CA GLU A 369 23.33 5.99 -33.28
C GLU A 369 21.90 6.48 -33.59
N LEU A 370 21.12 6.80 -32.58
CA LEU A 370 19.75 7.32 -32.74
C LEU A 370 19.78 8.76 -33.29
N LYS A 371 20.74 9.58 -32.88
CA LYS A 371 20.95 10.92 -33.46
C LYS A 371 21.17 10.86 -34.96
N GLN A 372 21.99 9.92 -35.42
CA GLN A 372 22.26 9.78 -36.88
C GLN A 372 20.99 9.41 -37.64
N LEU A 373 20.19 8.46 -37.12
CA LEU A 373 18.93 8.08 -37.76
C LEU A 373 17.91 9.24 -37.76
N TYR A 374 17.85 10.01 -36.65
CA TYR A 374 17.00 11.19 -36.58
C TYR A 374 17.39 12.27 -37.56
N LEU A 375 18.68 12.54 -37.74
CA LEU A 375 19.19 13.51 -38.73
C LEU A 375 18.83 13.10 -40.18
N VAL A 376 18.89 11.80 -40.49
CA VAL A 376 18.45 11.30 -41.80
C VAL A 376 16.94 11.53 -41.98
N TYR A 377 16.15 11.29 -40.95
CA TYR A 377 14.71 11.58 -40.98
C TYR A 377 14.43 13.07 -41.14
N ASP A 378 15.07 13.91 -40.32
CA ASP A 378 14.84 15.37 -40.33
C ASP A 378 15.22 16.01 -41.66
N SER A 379 16.35 15.62 -42.27
CA SER A 379 16.73 16.03 -43.62
C SER A 379 15.74 15.56 -44.68
N ALA A 380 15.26 14.32 -44.59
CA ALA A 380 14.26 13.80 -45.53
C ALA A 380 12.89 14.48 -45.36
N LYS A 381 12.56 14.91 -44.14
CA LYS A 381 11.35 15.67 -43.82
C LYS A 381 11.41 17.08 -44.40
N GLU A 382 12.55 17.77 -44.29
CA GLU A 382 12.76 19.08 -44.91
C GLU A 382 12.66 19.00 -46.45
N GLU A 383 13.30 18.01 -47.06
CA GLU A 383 13.18 17.73 -48.50
C GLU A 383 11.73 17.45 -48.93
N ALA A 384 11.01 16.62 -48.22
CA ALA A 384 9.62 16.30 -48.50
C ALA A 384 8.69 17.53 -48.39
N LEU A 385 8.95 18.41 -47.40
CA LEU A 385 8.21 19.65 -47.20
C LEU A 385 8.49 20.64 -48.34
N GLU A 386 9.77 20.81 -48.74
CA GLU A 386 10.17 21.66 -49.86
C GLU A 386 9.52 21.17 -51.19
N TYR A 387 9.53 19.87 -51.43
CA TYR A 387 8.93 19.26 -52.64
C TYR A 387 7.40 19.41 -52.63
N HIS A 388 6.77 19.22 -51.46
CA HIS A 388 5.31 19.35 -51.33
C HIS A 388 4.83 20.74 -51.76
N TYR A 389 5.51 21.79 -51.36
CA TYR A 389 5.13 23.19 -51.66
C TYR A 389 5.68 23.68 -52.99
N SER A 390 6.58 22.96 -53.65
CA SER A 390 7.12 23.36 -54.97
C SER A 390 6.04 23.24 -56.06
N PRO A 391 5.80 24.31 -56.81
CA PRO A 391 4.87 24.27 -57.94
C PRO A 391 5.46 23.62 -59.20
N PHE A 392 6.78 23.36 -59.17
CA PHE A 392 7.53 22.90 -60.36
C PHE A 392 7.76 21.38 -60.40
N LEU A 393 7.46 20.67 -59.32
CA LEU A 393 7.69 19.23 -59.21
C LEU A 393 6.44 18.41 -59.56
N CYS A 394 6.65 17.29 -60.22
CA CYS A 394 5.56 16.38 -60.57
C CYS A 394 5.06 15.63 -59.33
N LYS A 395 3.93 14.90 -59.47
CA LYS A 395 3.38 14.14 -58.34
C LYS A 395 4.27 12.98 -57.94
N GLU A 396 4.95 12.39 -58.90
CA GLU A 396 5.86 11.26 -58.66
C GLU A 396 7.04 11.68 -57.81
N ASP A 397 7.69 12.84 -58.09
CA ASP A 397 8.80 13.37 -57.31
C ASP A 397 8.37 13.66 -55.86
N LYS A 398 7.18 14.25 -55.66
CA LYS A 398 6.61 14.52 -54.35
C LYS A 398 6.30 13.23 -53.57
N GLN A 399 5.84 12.20 -54.25
CA GLN A 399 5.59 10.91 -53.64
C GLN A 399 6.88 10.21 -53.22
N GLU A 400 7.92 10.24 -54.11
CA GLU A 400 9.23 9.67 -53.80
C GLU A 400 9.87 10.33 -52.57
N ALA A 401 9.81 11.66 -52.47
CA ALA A 401 10.29 12.38 -51.27
C ALA A 401 9.48 12.02 -50.01
N ALA A 402 8.19 11.91 -50.11
CA ALA A 402 7.32 11.46 -49.01
C ALA A 402 7.64 10.03 -48.58
N ASP A 403 7.86 9.11 -49.51
CA ASP A 403 8.19 7.70 -49.24
C ASP A 403 9.57 7.59 -48.58
N LYS A 404 10.53 8.39 -49.01
CA LYS A 404 11.89 8.51 -48.39
C LYS A 404 11.77 8.99 -46.95
N MET A 405 10.99 10.05 -46.67
CA MET A 405 10.73 10.56 -45.35
C MET A 405 10.07 9.51 -44.45
N ASN A 406 9.02 8.84 -44.95
CA ASN A 406 8.29 7.81 -44.18
C ASN A 406 9.20 6.63 -43.83
N LYS A 407 10.09 6.23 -44.76
CA LYS A 407 11.06 5.18 -44.51
C LYS A 407 12.06 5.59 -43.43
N ALA A 408 12.64 6.78 -43.53
CA ALA A 408 13.60 7.28 -42.57
C ALA A 408 12.96 7.43 -41.16
N PHE A 409 11.71 7.90 -41.08
CA PHE A 409 10.98 7.97 -39.83
C PHE A 409 10.74 6.57 -39.22
N LYS A 410 10.36 5.61 -40.04
CA LYS A 410 10.19 4.23 -39.61
C LYS A 410 11.48 3.66 -39.06
N ASP A 411 12.58 3.81 -39.74
CA ASP A 411 13.90 3.30 -39.36
C ASP A 411 14.32 3.89 -38.00
N PHE A 412 14.15 5.22 -37.81
CA PHE A 412 14.41 5.89 -36.53
C PHE A 412 13.47 5.36 -35.42
N LYS A 413 12.16 5.32 -35.68
CA LYS A 413 11.18 4.85 -34.70
C LYS A 413 11.47 3.42 -34.26
N ASP A 414 11.71 2.51 -35.21
CA ASP A 414 11.98 1.11 -34.92
C ASP A 414 13.26 0.95 -34.07
N ALA A 415 14.31 1.71 -34.40
CA ALA A 415 15.55 1.72 -33.63
C ALA A 415 15.36 2.27 -32.20
N LEU A 416 14.58 3.35 -32.04
CA LEU A 416 14.26 3.91 -30.72
C LEU A 416 13.45 2.92 -29.86
N LEU A 417 12.41 2.31 -30.45
CA LEU A 417 11.59 1.32 -29.75
C LEU A 417 12.41 0.08 -29.37
N GLN A 418 13.24 -0.43 -30.27
CA GLN A 418 14.15 -1.53 -30.00
C GLN A 418 15.12 -1.19 -28.86
N LYS A 419 15.71 0.01 -28.88
CA LYS A 419 16.64 0.47 -27.84
C LYS A 419 15.98 0.55 -26.46
N LEU A 420 14.71 0.95 -26.41
CA LEU A 420 13.91 1.02 -25.17
C LEU A 420 13.21 -0.30 -24.83
N ASN A 421 13.37 -1.33 -25.66
CA ASN A 421 12.66 -2.62 -25.52
C ASN A 421 11.13 -2.47 -25.46
N LEU A 422 10.60 -1.61 -26.35
CA LEU A 422 9.17 -1.30 -26.47
C LEU A 422 8.56 -1.90 -27.74
N HIS A 423 7.24 -2.09 -27.71
CA HIS A 423 6.46 -2.47 -28.89
C HIS A 423 5.61 -1.29 -29.38
N GLU A 424 5.27 -1.28 -30.67
CA GLU A 424 4.60 -0.14 -31.35
C GLU A 424 3.25 0.24 -30.70
N ASP A 425 2.48 -0.76 -30.25
CA ASP A 425 1.17 -0.57 -29.63
C ASP A 425 1.21 -0.58 -28.10
N GLN A 426 2.41 -0.44 -27.50
CA GLN A 426 2.57 -0.52 -26.06
C GLN A 426 2.06 0.75 -25.37
N ASP A 427 1.21 0.58 -24.36
CA ASP A 427 0.84 1.65 -23.46
C ASP A 427 2.02 1.96 -22.52
N LEU A 428 2.46 3.21 -22.51
CA LEU A 428 3.55 3.70 -21.66
C LEU A 428 3.02 4.34 -20.37
N ALA A 429 1.70 4.56 -20.28
CA ALA A 429 1.10 5.16 -19.11
C ALA A 429 1.34 4.28 -17.88
N PRO A 430 1.58 4.87 -16.71
CA PRO A 430 1.50 4.13 -15.47
C PRO A 430 0.08 3.59 -15.29
N VAL A 431 -0.05 2.52 -14.51
CA VAL A 431 -1.36 1.95 -14.20
C VAL A 431 -2.33 3.01 -13.67
N LYS A 432 -3.60 2.92 -14.08
CA LYS A 432 -4.62 3.87 -13.64
C LYS A 432 -4.94 3.66 -12.17
N ILE A 433 -4.83 4.74 -11.39
CA ILE A 433 -5.14 4.76 -9.96
C ILE A 433 -6.31 5.69 -9.73
N ILE A 434 -7.27 5.24 -8.93
CA ILE A 434 -8.43 6.00 -8.47
C ILE A 434 -8.42 5.94 -6.94
N ARG A 435 -8.59 7.09 -6.30
CA ARG A 435 -8.75 7.14 -4.86
C ARG A 435 -10.21 6.99 -4.50
N GLU A 436 -10.51 6.03 -3.63
CA GLU A 436 -11.81 5.84 -3.02
C GLU A 436 -11.78 6.38 -1.59
N GLU A 437 -12.71 7.24 -1.25
CA GLU A 437 -12.80 7.82 0.08
C GLU A 437 -14.15 7.49 0.72
N PRO A 438 -14.18 7.16 2.02
CA PRO A 438 -15.43 7.10 2.77
C PRO A 438 -16.09 8.50 2.78
N SER A 439 -17.39 8.55 3.00
CA SER A 439 -18.15 9.79 3.07
C SER A 439 -17.60 10.74 4.13
N GLU A 440 -17.99 12.01 4.07
CA GLU A 440 -17.53 13.02 5.02
C GLU A 440 -17.89 12.64 6.46
N GLY A 441 -16.94 12.87 7.39
CA GLY A 441 -17.07 12.51 8.80
C GLY A 441 -16.68 11.07 9.16
N TYR A 442 -16.37 10.21 8.21
CA TYR A 442 -15.92 8.85 8.51
C TYR A 442 -14.42 8.68 8.20
N LYS A 443 -13.75 7.89 9.05
CA LYS A 443 -12.33 7.57 8.91
C LYS A 443 -12.09 6.52 7.83
N ASP A 444 -12.87 5.45 7.88
CA ASP A 444 -12.76 4.28 7.01
C ASP A 444 -14.16 3.79 6.59
N PHE A 445 -14.21 2.84 5.66
CA PHE A 445 -15.48 2.32 5.14
C PHE A 445 -16.25 1.47 6.15
N ASN A 446 -15.57 0.86 7.12
CA ASN A 446 -16.27 0.13 8.18
C ASN A 446 -16.92 1.07 9.20
N ASP A 447 -16.29 2.21 9.49
CA ASP A 447 -16.89 3.27 10.29
C ASP A 447 -18.10 3.91 9.58
N GLU A 448 -18.02 4.12 8.25
CA GLU A 448 -19.16 4.56 7.44
C GLU A 448 -20.31 3.54 7.48
N LEU A 449 -20.00 2.26 7.33
CA LEU A 449 -21.01 1.19 7.40
C LEU A 449 -21.69 1.09 8.77
N LEU A 450 -20.99 1.44 9.84
CA LEU A 450 -21.48 1.42 11.22
C LEU A 450 -22.06 2.76 11.66
N ASP A 451 -22.07 3.78 10.79
CA ASP A 451 -22.45 5.17 11.09
C ASP A 451 -21.71 5.77 12.29
N LYS A 452 -20.39 5.51 12.38
CA LYS A 452 -19.49 6.01 13.42
C LYS A 452 -18.73 7.23 12.95
N LYS A 453 -19.39 8.39 12.92
CA LYS A 453 -18.73 9.65 12.57
C LYS A 453 -17.64 10.03 13.56
N GLN A 454 -16.51 10.46 13.03
CA GLN A 454 -15.49 11.13 13.79
C GLN A 454 -15.72 12.64 13.64
N PHE A 455 -16.01 13.30 14.74
CA PHE A 455 -16.09 14.75 14.75
C PHE A 455 -14.68 15.35 14.64
N SER A 456 -14.47 16.26 13.71
CA SER A 456 -13.22 17.03 13.68
C SER A 456 -13.18 17.97 14.88
N MET A 457 -11.97 18.31 15.35
CA MET A 457 -11.84 19.33 16.41
C MET A 457 -12.42 20.70 15.95
N THR A 458 -12.52 20.94 14.64
CA THR A 458 -13.16 22.13 14.06
C THR A 458 -14.68 22.10 14.27
N ASP A 459 -15.32 20.93 14.10
CA ASP A 459 -16.76 20.79 14.32
C ASP A 459 -17.13 20.97 15.81
N VAL A 460 -16.22 20.60 16.71
CA VAL A 460 -16.39 20.81 18.16
C VAL A 460 -16.27 22.30 18.53
N VAL A 461 -15.40 23.05 17.84
CA VAL A 461 -15.20 24.48 18.09
C VAL A 461 -16.37 25.31 17.52
N GLU A 462 -16.90 24.95 16.35
CA GLU A 462 -18.07 25.66 15.78
C GLU A 462 -19.37 25.43 16.58
N THR A 463 -19.49 24.28 17.27
CA THR A 463 -20.65 23.99 18.14
C THR A 463 -20.41 24.34 19.62
N ALA A 464 -19.25 24.87 19.98
CA ALA A 464 -18.89 25.20 21.36
C ALA A 464 -19.36 26.58 21.82
N PHE A 465 -19.81 27.40 20.90
CA PHE A 465 -20.34 28.71 21.20
C PHE A 465 -21.81 28.84 20.76
N ASP A 466 -22.64 29.36 21.62
CA ASP A 466 -24.03 29.71 21.25
C ASP A 466 -24.08 30.99 20.38
N GLU A 467 -25.26 31.35 19.90
CA GLU A 467 -25.47 32.53 19.10
C GLU A 467 -25.09 33.86 19.82
N ASN A 468 -24.85 33.80 21.13
CA ASN A 468 -24.40 34.91 21.97
C ASN A 468 -22.91 34.84 22.31
N GLY A 469 -22.16 33.87 21.77
CA GLY A 469 -20.72 33.68 22.00
C GLY A 469 -20.37 33.06 23.35
N VAL A 470 -21.30 32.35 23.99
CA VAL A 470 -21.07 31.64 25.26
C VAL A 470 -20.42 30.30 24.97
N ASP A 471 -19.31 30.01 25.66
CA ASP A 471 -18.58 28.73 25.54
C ASP A 471 -19.39 27.57 26.16
N LEU A 472 -20.00 26.74 25.30
CA LEU A 472 -20.82 25.60 25.71
C LEU A 472 -19.97 24.37 26.15
N THR A 473 -18.64 24.45 26.07
CA THR A 473 -17.77 23.30 26.47
C THR A 473 -17.75 23.11 27.98
N PHE A 474 -17.99 24.17 28.75
CA PHE A 474 -18.02 24.15 30.21
C PHE A 474 -19.30 23.49 30.75
N GLU A 475 -20.47 23.78 30.16
CA GLU A 475 -21.75 23.22 30.61
C GLU A 475 -21.84 21.70 30.38
N ARG A 476 -21.26 21.17 29.31
CA ARG A 476 -21.22 19.72 29.06
C ARG A 476 -20.29 18.94 29.99
N GLN A 477 -19.27 19.56 30.57
CA GLN A 477 -18.44 18.91 31.59
C GLN A 477 -19.17 18.80 32.92
N GLU A 478 -19.97 19.79 33.33
CA GLU A 478 -20.76 19.74 34.54
C GLU A 478 -21.93 18.73 34.45
N GLU A 479 -22.64 18.65 33.33
CA GLU A 479 -23.68 17.63 33.12
C GLU A 479 -23.12 16.19 33.11
N ASN A 480 -21.90 15.97 32.62
CA ASN A 480 -21.28 14.65 32.67
C ASN A 480 -20.72 14.27 34.06
N GLU A 481 -20.43 15.24 34.92
CA GLU A 481 -20.07 14.96 36.31
C GLU A 481 -21.27 14.72 37.20
N GLU A 482 -22.37 15.45 37.03
CA GLU A 482 -23.64 15.21 37.76
C GLU A 482 -24.26 13.84 37.44
N THR A 483 -24.22 13.39 36.19
CA THR A 483 -24.73 12.06 35.82
C THR A 483 -23.88 10.90 36.33
N LYS A 484 -22.61 11.13 36.67
CA LYS A 484 -21.73 10.11 37.27
C LYS A 484 -21.89 9.96 38.79
N HIS A 485 -22.42 10.95 39.48
CA HIS A 485 -22.64 10.89 40.93
C HIS A 485 -23.97 10.28 41.34
N HIS A 486 -24.94 10.10 40.44
CA HIS A 486 -26.25 9.51 40.75
C HIS A 486 -26.36 7.99 40.47
N GLY A 487 -25.29 7.32 40.00
CA GLY A 487 -25.26 5.90 39.64
C GLY A 487 -24.78 4.92 40.72
N PHE A 488 -24.49 5.38 41.97
CA PHE A 488 -24.04 4.48 43.04
C PHE A 488 -24.89 4.62 44.28
N LYS A 489 -26.14 4.13 44.25
CA LYS A 489 -26.89 3.63 45.40
C LYS A 489 -28.04 2.73 44.93
N ARG A 490 -27.74 1.43 44.74
CA ARG A 490 -28.55 0.29 45.24
C ARG A 490 -27.93 -1.03 44.77
#